data_1d9fb90ae224880120aaac3e27411041
#
_entry.id   1d9fb90ae224880120aaac3e27411041
#
_cell.length_a   1.000
_cell.length_b   1.000
_cell.length_c   1.000
_cell.angle_alpha   90.00
_cell.angle_beta   90.00
_cell.angle_gamma   90.00
#
_symmetry.space_group_name_H-M   'P 1'
#
loop_
_entity.id
_entity.type
_entity.pdbx_description
1 polymer ?
#
loop_
_entity_poly.entity_id
_entity_poly.type
_entity_poly.pdbx_seq_one_letter_code
_entity_poly.pdbx_strand_id
1 'polypeptide(L)'
;MKSYWQRAGIGLIAASIAAGAAAKELRSSDVHPEDYPTVMAVKYMSDVIAKKTNGKYTIKVYTNSVLGGEKDTIEQTKIGALDFVRINVAPMNNVCPETMVPTMPFLFKSKDHMRKVLDGAIGDEILKACEKQGFVGLAFYDSGSRSLYTTKKPIKTVADTKGMKIRVQQSDLWVALLQAMGANATPMPYGEVYTALKTGVVDGAENNWPSYDTSRHFEVAPYYSITEHSMAPEMLLMSKKVYDTLTPEEQKIFRDAAKESVPYMRKLWDEKETKSRALVEAGGAKINEVDKKSFQDAMKPVYDKFITDPKLKEMVTKIQATP
;
A
#
# COMPACT_ATOMS: atom_id res chain seq x y z
N MET A 1 -75.50 -44.15 27.65
CA MET A 1 -74.03 -44.20 27.89
C MET A 1 -73.38 -43.26 26.89
N LYS A 2 -72.82 -42.15 27.36
CA LYS A 2 -72.31 -41.06 26.52
C LYS A 2 -70.78 -41.27 26.30
N SER A 3 -70.33 -41.40 25.02
CA SER A 3 -68.91 -41.47 24.65
C SER A 3 -68.36 -40.05 24.47
N TYR A 4 -67.26 -39.71 25.20
CA TYR A 4 -66.51 -38.49 25.01
C TYR A 4 -65.39 -38.69 24.01
N TRP A 5 -65.41 -37.96 22.90
CA TRP A 5 -64.30 -37.84 21.97
C TRP A 5 -63.40 -36.68 22.39
N GLN A 6 -62.19 -37.00 22.85
CA GLN A 6 -61.14 -36.00 23.04
C GLN A 6 -60.46 -35.70 21.68
N ARG A 7 -60.58 -34.46 21.24
CA ARG A 7 -59.79 -33.93 20.11
C ARG A 7 -58.41 -33.51 20.64
N ALA A 8 -57.36 -34.30 20.27
CA ALA A 8 -55.98 -33.88 20.45
C ALA A 8 -55.62 -32.87 19.35
N GLY A 9 -55.41 -31.61 19.71
CA GLY A 9 -54.90 -30.60 18.81
C GLY A 9 -53.38 -30.76 18.67
N ILE A 10 -52.90 -31.15 17.46
CA ILE A 10 -51.47 -31.19 17.11
C ILE A 10 -51.08 -29.77 16.76
N GLY A 11 -50.40 -29.08 17.69
CA GLY A 11 -49.73 -27.81 17.43
C GLY A 11 -48.51 -28.03 16.57
N LEU A 12 -48.54 -27.65 15.30
CA LEU A 12 -47.31 -27.52 14.47
C LEU A 12 -46.47 -26.38 15.00
N ILE A 13 -45.36 -26.67 15.68
CA ILE A 13 -44.31 -25.71 15.94
C ILE A 13 -43.49 -25.63 14.64
N ALA A 14 -43.73 -24.53 13.88
CA ALA A 14 -42.89 -24.17 12.77
C ALA A 14 -41.54 -23.67 13.35
N ALA A 15 -40.56 -24.57 13.43
CA ALA A 15 -39.18 -24.19 13.71
C ALA A 15 -38.65 -23.46 12.47
N SER A 16 -38.61 -22.13 12.53
CA SER A 16 -37.91 -21.29 11.57
C SER A 16 -36.41 -21.60 11.68
N ILE A 17 -35.91 -22.48 10.84
CA ILE A 17 -34.46 -22.66 10.65
C ILE A 17 -34.01 -21.39 9.93
N ALA A 18 -33.53 -20.42 10.69
CA ALA A 18 -32.72 -19.34 10.15
C ALA A 18 -31.46 -20.02 9.60
N ALA A 19 -31.43 -20.29 8.30
CA ALA A 19 -30.22 -20.68 7.59
C ALA A 19 -29.26 -19.51 7.70
N GLY A 20 -28.45 -19.48 8.74
CA GLY A 20 -27.32 -18.56 8.84
C GLY A 20 -26.46 -18.78 7.61
N ALA A 21 -26.40 -17.79 6.73
CA ALA A 21 -25.45 -17.82 5.61
C ALA A 21 -24.06 -18.10 6.19
N ALA A 22 -23.39 -19.15 5.71
CA ALA A 22 -22.04 -19.45 6.17
C ALA A 22 -21.15 -18.20 6.01
N ALA A 23 -20.43 -17.85 7.06
CA ALA A 23 -19.51 -16.70 7.04
C ALA A 23 -18.52 -16.88 5.89
N LYS A 24 -18.36 -15.87 5.05
CA LYS A 24 -17.41 -15.84 3.94
C LYS A 24 -16.13 -15.14 4.41
N GLU A 25 -15.04 -15.91 4.51
CA GLU A 25 -13.71 -15.35 4.74
C GLU A 25 -13.14 -14.89 3.41
N LEU A 26 -12.90 -13.57 3.30
CA LEU A 26 -12.24 -12.94 2.17
C LEU A 26 -10.73 -12.87 2.43
N ARG A 27 -9.93 -12.96 1.38
CA ARG A 27 -8.46 -13.03 1.48
C ARG A 27 -7.83 -11.72 1.06
N SER A 28 -6.93 -11.20 1.89
CA SER A 28 -6.10 -10.02 1.60
C SER A 28 -4.62 -10.39 1.67
N SER A 29 -3.80 -9.81 0.81
CA SER A 29 -2.34 -9.98 0.85
C SER A 29 -1.65 -8.69 1.26
N ASP A 30 -0.56 -8.84 2.02
CA ASP A 30 0.37 -7.78 2.38
C ASP A 30 1.81 -8.32 2.44
N VAL A 31 2.79 -7.54 2.00
CA VAL A 31 4.21 -7.93 2.03
C VAL A 31 4.85 -7.69 3.39
N HIS A 32 4.20 -6.93 4.26
CA HIS A 32 4.69 -6.56 5.59
C HIS A 32 4.31 -7.55 6.69
N PRO A 33 4.97 -7.47 7.86
CA PRO A 33 4.63 -8.32 9.01
C PRO A 33 3.29 -7.94 9.65
N GLU A 34 2.82 -8.81 10.53
CA GLU A 34 1.47 -8.77 11.10
C GLU A 34 1.15 -7.51 11.91
N ASP A 35 2.16 -6.91 12.55
CA ASP A 35 2.07 -5.69 13.36
C ASP A 35 2.31 -4.39 12.56
N TYR A 36 2.44 -4.48 11.25
CA TYR A 36 2.62 -3.31 10.41
C TYR A 36 1.34 -2.48 10.30
N PRO A 37 1.41 -1.14 10.30
CA PRO A 37 0.21 -0.28 10.34
C PRO A 37 -0.83 -0.57 9.27
N THR A 38 -0.40 -0.86 8.03
CA THR A 38 -1.33 -1.17 6.94
C THR A 38 -2.04 -2.51 7.14
N VAL A 39 -1.33 -3.52 7.65
CA VAL A 39 -1.91 -4.83 7.99
C VAL A 39 -2.93 -4.68 9.11
N MET A 40 -2.59 -3.94 10.16
CA MET A 40 -3.49 -3.66 11.28
C MET A 40 -4.74 -2.90 10.84
N ALA A 41 -4.62 -1.99 9.86
CA ALA A 41 -5.75 -1.26 9.31
C ALA A 41 -6.72 -2.17 8.54
N VAL A 42 -6.22 -3.13 7.77
CA VAL A 42 -7.09 -4.11 7.07
C VAL A 42 -7.76 -5.06 8.06
N LYS A 43 -7.09 -5.44 9.15
CA LYS A 43 -7.71 -6.21 10.25
C LYS A 43 -8.83 -5.41 10.93
N TYR A 44 -8.58 -4.14 11.24
CA TYR A 44 -9.61 -3.24 11.77
C TYR A 44 -10.80 -3.13 10.81
N MET A 45 -10.55 -2.95 9.51
CA MET A 45 -11.60 -2.95 8.48
C MET A 45 -12.41 -4.25 8.48
N SER A 46 -11.76 -5.41 8.66
CA SER A 46 -12.41 -6.71 8.78
C SER A 46 -13.40 -6.75 9.95
N ASP A 47 -13.00 -6.24 11.13
CA ASP A 47 -13.85 -6.20 12.31
C ASP A 47 -15.08 -5.29 12.08
N VAL A 48 -14.89 -4.15 11.44
CA VAL A 48 -15.98 -3.23 11.06
C VAL A 48 -16.97 -3.91 10.11
N ILE A 49 -16.45 -4.57 9.07
CA ILE A 49 -17.28 -5.31 8.09
C ILE A 49 -18.04 -6.44 8.78
N ALA A 50 -17.37 -7.26 9.59
CA ALA A 50 -17.99 -8.35 10.32
C ALA A 50 -19.15 -7.87 11.18
N LYS A 51 -18.94 -6.76 11.92
CA LYS A 51 -19.99 -6.15 12.76
C LYS A 51 -21.17 -5.64 11.91
N LYS A 52 -20.90 -4.92 10.81
CA LYS A 52 -21.96 -4.31 9.97
C LYS A 52 -22.70 -5.34 9.10
N THR A 53 -22.12 -6.52 8.87
CA THR A 53 -22.72 -7.62 8.10
C THR A 53 -23.21 -8.78 8.96
N ASN A 54 -23.31 -8.60 10.29
CA ASN A 54 -23.71 -9.65 11.24
C ASN A 54 -22.90 -10.95 11.06
N GLY A 55 -21.58 -10.82 10.85
CA GLY A 55 -20.65 -11.94 10.67
C GLY A 55 -20.66 -12.58 9.28
N LYS A 56 -21.40 -12.03 8.30
CA LYS A 56 -21.46 -12.60 6.94
C LYS A 56 -20.11 -12.56 6.23
N TYR A 57 -19.30 -11.50 6.46
CA TYR A 57 -17.97 -11.33 5.86
C TYR A 57 -16.92 -11.04 6.90
N THR A 58 -15.74 -11.65 6.72
CA THR A 58 -14.50 -11.33 7.42
C THR A 58 -13.37 -11.24 6.41
N ILE A 59 -12.24 -10.60 6.79
CA ILE A 59 -11.05 -10.54 5.94
C ILE A 59 -9.89 -11.18 6.69
N LYS A 60 -9.28 -12.19 6.08
CA LYS A 60 -8.01 -12.77 6.55
C LYS A 60 -6.86 -12.13 5.79
N VAL A 61 -5.92 -11.54 6.54
CA VAL A 61 -4.72 -10.93 5.95
C VAL A 61 -3.58 -11.94 5.96
N TYR A 62 -3.04 -12.21 4.79
CA TYR A 62 -1.84 -13.03 4.58
C TYR A 62 -0.63 -12.08 4.49
N THR A 63 0.22 -12.15 5.48
CA THR A 63 1.35 -11.24 5.72
C THR A 63 2.67 -11.80 5.18
N ASN A 64 3.75 -10.99 5.26
CA ASN A 64 5.13 -11.42 4.95
C ASN A 64 5.30 -12.02 3.54
N SER A 65 4.58 -11.51 2.55
CA SER A 65 4.66 -11.99 1.16
C SER A 65 4.35 -13.48 0.97
N VAL A 66 3.62 -14.14 1.88
CA VAL A 66 3.33 -15.60 1.78
C VAL A 66 2.50 -15.98 0.54
N LEU A 67 1.79 -15.01 -0.06
CA LEU A 67 1.05 -15.21 -1.31
C LEU A 67 1.78 -14.64 -2.55
N GLY A 68 3.01 -14.20 -2.39
CA GLY A 68 3.83 -13.60 -3.45
C GLY A 68 4.14 -12.13 -3.20
N GLY A 69 4.95 -11.54 -4.09
CA GLY A 69 5.25 -10.12 -4.11
C GLY A 69 4.07 -9.27 -4.57
N GLU A 70 4.20 -7.95 -4.48
CA GLU A 70 3.11 -7.03 -4.84
C GLU A 70 2.65 -7.20 -6.30
N LYS A 71 3.58 -7.37 -7.24
CA LYS A 71 3.23 -7.62 -8.65
C LYS A 71 2.40 -8.89 -8.81
N ASP A 72 2.76 -9.99 -8.14
CA ASP A 72 2.05 -11.26 -8.23
C ASP A 72 0.65 -11.15 -7.62
N THR A 73 0.53 -10.49 -6.47
CA THR A 73 -0.75 -10.34 -5.76
C THR A 73 -1.68 -9.32 -6.42
N ILE A 74 -1.16 -8.34 -7.16
CA ILE A 74 -1.94 -7.49 -8.07
C ILE A 74 -2.62 -8.36 -9.14
N GLU A 75 -1.88 -9.22 -9.82
CA GLU A 75 -2.45 -10.11 -10.85
C GLU A 75 -3.48 -11.09 -10.25
N GLN A 76 -3.19 -11.69 -9.10
CA GLN A 76 -4.13 -12.57 -8.39
C GLN A 76 -5.43 -11.83 -8.03
N THR A 77 -5.34 -10.57 -7.59
CA THR A 77 -6.53 -9.75 -7.26
C THR A 77 -7.31 -9.39 -8.52
N LYS A 78 -6.62 -9.04 -9.61
CA LYS A 78 -7.25 -8.73 -10.90
C LYS A 78 -8.13 -9.87 -11.41
N ILE A 79 -7.66 -11.10 -11.31
CA ILE A 79 -8.42 -12.29 -11.76
C ILE A 79 -9.43 -12.81 -10.74
N GLY A 80 -9.47 -12.26 -9.52
CA GLY A 80 -10.37 -12.69 -8.44
C GLY A 80 -9.87 -13.90 -7.66
N ALA A 81 -8.60 -14.27 -7.79
CA ALA A 81 -7.96 -15.29 -6.98
C ALA A 81 -7.65 -14.80 -5.56
N LEU A 82 -7.46 -13.49 -5.40
CA LEU A 82 -7.49 -12.76 -4.13
C LEU A 82 -8.65 -11.78 -4.13
N ASP A 83 -9.24 -11.54 -2.96
CA ASP A 83 -10.34 -10.60 -2.80
C ASP A 83 -9.81 -9.16 -2.62
N PHE A 84 -8.72 -9.02 -1.87
CA PHE A 84 -8.06 -7.73 -1.59
C PHE A 84 -6.55 -7.85 -1.75
N VAL A 85 -5.94 -6.71 -2.00
CA VAL A 85 -4.50 -6.52 -1.88
C VAL A 85 -4.20 -5.14 -1.32
N ARG A 86 -3.27 -5.06 -0.35
CA ARG A 86 -2.62 -3.81 0.02
C ARG A 86 -1.25 -3.78 -0.65
N ILE A 87 -0.98 -2.74 -1.38
CA ILE A 87 0.26 -2.55 -2.14
C ILE A 87 0.74 -1.11 -2.04
N ASN A 88 2.05 -0.89 -2.26
CA ASN A 88 2.51 0.44 -2.60
C ASN A 88 1.99 0.85 -3.98
N VAL A 89 1.77 2.14 -4.19
CA VAL A 89 1.23 2.65 -5.46
C VAL A 89 2.15 2.38 -6.66
N ALA A 90 3.45 2.25 -6.45
CA ALA A 90 4.44 2.12 -7.51
C ALA A 90 4.26 0.85 -8.39
N PRO A 91 4.05 -0.36 -7.86
CA PRO A 91 3.76 -1.54 -8.69
C PRO A 91 2.50 -1.40 -9.57
N MET A 92 1.57 -0.51 -9.22
CA MET A 92 0.38 -0.23 -10.03
C MET A 92 0.65 0.67 -11.24
N ASN A 93 1.79 1.38 -11.30
CA ASN A 93 2.06 2.36 -12.36
C ASN A 93 1.93 1.78 -13.78
N ASN A 94 2.37 0.52 -13.95
CA ASN A 94 2.30 -0.15 -15.24
C ASN A 94 0.90 -0.72 -15.55
N VAL A 95 -0.01 -0.73 -14.57
CA VAL A 95 -1.37 -1.28 -14.68
C VAL A 95 -2.41 -0.17 -14.76
N CYS A 96 -2.29 0.85 -13.92
CA CYS A 96 -3.20 1.98 -13.81
C CYS A 96 -2.39 3.28 -13.90
N PRO A 97 -2.31 3.93 -15.08
CA PRO A 97 -1.41 5.07 -15.32
C PRO A 97 -1.61 6.26 -14.38
N GLU A 98 -2.84 6.50 -13.89
CA GLU A 98 -3.14 7.57 -12.96
C GLU A 98 -2.35 7.43 -11.64
N THR A 99 -1.95 6.21 -11.27
CA THR A 99 -1.11 5.96 -10.09
C THR A 99 0.32 6.48 -10.23
N MET A 100 0.77 6.81 -11.46
CA MET A 100 2.06 7.47 -11.66
C MET A 100 2.09 8.83 -10.96
N VAL A 101 0.98 9.55 -10.92
CA VAL A 101 0.92 10.90 -10.36
C VAL A 101 1.35 10.92 -8.90
N PRO A 102 0.74 10.19 -7.95
CA PRO A 102 1.17 10.18 -6.56
C PRO A 102 2.54 9.51 -6.34
N THR A 103 3.09 8.84 -7.36
CA THR A 103 4.42 8.23 -7.31
C THR A 103 5.53 9.21 -7.66
N MET A 104 5.21 10.34 -8.34
CA MET A 104 6.22 11.28 -8.83
C MET A 104 7.12 11.80 -7.72
N PRO A 105 8.45 11.89 -7.98
CA PRO A 105 9.41 12.35 -6.98
C PRO A 105 9.18 13.81 -6.62
N PHE A 106 9.34 14.12 -5.33
CA PHE A 106 9.22 15.48 -4.76
C PHE A 106 7.91 16.21 -5.07
N LEU A 107 6.83 15.47 -5.37
CA LEU A 107 5.53 16.07 -5.71
C LEU A 107 4.83 16.66 -4.47
N PHE A 108 4.84 15.92 -3.37
CA PHE A 108 4.18 16.33 -2.15
C PHE A 108 5.10 17.21 -1.28
N LYS A 109 4.57 18.30 -0.75
CA LYS A 109 5.29 19.28 0.08
C LYS A 109 5.53 18.73 1.50
N SER A 110 4.60 17.90 1.99
CA SER A 110 4.60 17.31 3.33
C SER A 110 3.66 16.12 3.40
N LYS A 111 3.71 15.37 4.49
CA LYS A 111 2.76 14.29 4.79
C LYS A 111 1.31 14.81 4.87
N ASP A 112 1.10 15.96 5.49
CA ASP A 112 -0.24 16.55 5.58
C ASP A 112 -0.77 17.01 4.22
N HIS A 113 0.11 17.58 3.38
CA HIS A 113 -0.24 17.90 2.00
C HIS A 113 -0.65 16.65 1.21
N MET A 114 0.11 15.56 1.31
CA MET A 114 -0.23 14.28 0.67
C MET A 114 -1.59 13.76 1.17
N ARG A 115 -1.80 13.72 2.48
CA ARG A 115 -3.07 13.29 3.10
C ARG A 115 -4.24 14.11 2.57
N LYS A 116 -4.11 15.44 2.55
CA LYS A 116 -5.14 16.36 2.05
C LYS A 116 -5.51 16.10 0.60
N VAL A 117 -4.50 15.88 -0.26
CA VAL A 117 -4.70 15.58 -1.69
C VAL A 117 -5.41 14.25 -1.88
N LEU A 118 -4.93 13.20 -1.19
CA LEU A 118 -5.43 11.83 -1.39
C LEU A 118 -6.77 11.57 -0.72
N ASP A 119 -7.15 12.33 0.30
CA ASP A 119 -8.49 12.30 0.90
C ASP A 119 -9.53 13.09 0.10
N GLY A 120 -9.10 13.86 -0.89
CA GLY A 120 -9.94 14.72 -1.72
C GLY A 120 -10.26 14.11 -3.08
N ALA A 121 -10.84 14.95 -3.94
CA ALA A 121 -11.31 14.58 -5.27
C ALA A 121 -10.23 13.95 -6.16
N ILE A 122 -8.96 14.38 -6.02
CA ILE A 122 -7.83 13.82 -6.79
C ILE A 122 -7.60 12.36 -6.39
N GLY A 123 -7.59 12.07 -5.10
CA GLY A 123 -7.46 10.68 -4.61
C GLY A 123 -8.62 9.81 -5.08
N ASP A 124 -9.86 10.29 -4.97
CA ASP A 124 -11.04 9.57 -5.47
C ASP A 124 -10.94 9.31 -6.99
N GLU A 125 -10.45 10.26 -7.77
CA GLU A 125 -10.26 10.12 -9.22
C GLU A 125 -9.24 9.03 -9.55
N ILE A 126 -8.11 8.98 -8.83
CA ILE A 126 -7.07 7.96 -9.03
C ILE A 126 -7.61 6.57 -8.65
N LEU A 127 -8.28 6.43 -7.50
CA LEU A 127 -8.86 5.15 -7.08
C LEU A 127 -9.88 4.64 -8.10
N LYS A 128 -10.73 5.53 -8.61
CA LYS A 128 -11.76 5.20 -9.60
C LYS A 128 -11.16 4.82 -10.96
N ALA A 129 -10.06 5.44 -11.37
CA ALA A 129 -9.42 5.16 -12.66
C ALA A 129 -9.00 3.69 -12.78
N CYS A 130 -8.60 3.05 -11.68
CA CYS A 130 -8.17 1.65 -11.67
C CYS A 130 -9.32 0.64 -11.86
N GLU A 131 -10.59 1.08 -11.80
CA GLU A 131 -11.75 0.19 -12.04
C GLU A 131 -11.74 -0.42 -13.45
N LYS A 132 -11.25 0.31 -14.44
CA LYS A 132 -11.09 -0.17 -15.82
C LYS A 132 -10.09 -1.33 -15.95
N GLN A 133 -9.20 -1.46 -14.96
CA GLN A 133 -8.17 -2.49 -14.93
C GLN A 133 -8.56 -3.70 -14.08
N GLY A 134 -9.79 -3.72 -13.54
CA GLY A 134 -10.32 -4.83 -12.76
C GLY A 134 -10.16 -4.68 -11.24
N PHE A 135 -9.90 -3.46 -10.75
CA PHE A 135 -9.74 -3.15 -9.33
C PHE A 135 -10.75 -2.11 -8.85
N VAL A 136 -11.26 -2.29 -7.64
CA VAL A 136 -11.98 -1.24 -6.93
C VAL A 136 -11.04 -0.65 -5.89
N GLY A 137 -10.63 0.60 -6.11
CA GLY A 137 -9.82 1.33 -5.15
C GLY A 137 -10.68 1.74 -3.95
N LEU A 138 -10.26 1.36 -2.75
CA LEU A 138 -11.03 1.59 -1.53
C LEU A 138 -10.47 2.71 -0.66
N ALA A 139 -9.14 2.79 -0.52
CA ALA A 139 -8.47 3.79 0.28
C ALA A 139 -7.00 3.97 -0.12
N PHE A 140 -6.46 5.14 0.22
CA PHE A 140 -5.02 5.34 0.34
C PHE A 140 -4.61 5.26 1.81
N TYR A 141 -3.46 4.63 2.04
CA TYR A 141 -2.77 4.61 3.33
C TYR A 141 -1.44 5.33 3.22
N ASP A 142 -0.89 5.75 4.34
CA ASP A 142 0.42 6.39 4.37
C ASP A 142 1.54 5.38 4.14
N SER A 143 2.63 5.84 3.53
CA SER A 143 3.90 5.13 3.40
C SER A 143 5.08 5.99 3.83
N GLY A 144 4.83 7.21 4.30
CA GLY A 144 5.88 8.16 4.70
C GLY A 144 6.84 8.54 3.57
N SER A 145 7.86 9.29 3.92
CA SER A 145 8.94 9.65 3.01
C SER A 145 9.91 8.50 2.82
N ARG A 146 10.31 8.29 1.58
CA ARG A 146 11.29 7.26 1.20
C ARG A 146 12.64 7.87 0.96
N SER A 147 13.67 7.23 1.50
CA SER A 147 15.08 7.65 1.41
C SER A 147 15.99 6.51 1.00
N LEU A 148 17.16 6.84 0.46
CA LEU A 148 18.17 5.88 0.05
C LEU A 148 18.93 5.33 1.26
N TYR A 149 19.25 4.03 1.24
CA TYR A 149 20.18 3.42 2.18
C TYR A 149 21.10 2.43 1.49
N THR A 150 22.33 2.33 1.99
CA THR A 150 23.42 1.62 1.31
C THR A 150 24.25 0.78 2.26
N THR A 151 24.95 -0.20 1.69
CA THR A 151 25.74 -1.19 2.44
C THR A 151 27.13 -0.66 2.86
N LYS A 152 27.77 0.20 2.06
CA LYS A 152 29.20 0.51 2.23
C LYS A 152 29.52 1.96 2.58
N LYS A 153 28.78 2.93 2.07
CA LYS A 153 29.08 4.36 2.23
C LYS A 153 27.82 5.22 2.21
N PRO A 154 27.79 6.35 2.93
CA PRO A 154 26.68 7.27 2.85
C PRO A 154 26.60 7.94 1.47
N ILE A 155 25.40 8.39 1.11
CA ILE A 155 25.11 9.25 -0.04
C ILE A 155 24.93 10.67 0.48
N LYS A 156 25.61 11.65 -0.11
CA LYS A 156 25.50 13.08 0.25
C LYS A 156 24.92 13.91 -0.87
N THR A 157 25.20 13.56 -2.10
CA THR A 157 24.69 14.23 -3.31
C THR A 157 24.23 13.19 -4.32
N VAL A 158 23.48 13.59 -5.34
CA VAL A 158 23.07 12.70 -6.42
C VAL A 158 24.24 12.06 -7.15
N ALA A 159 25.40 12.73 -7.21
CA ALA A 159 26.61 12.17 -7.84
C ALA A 159 27.15 10.93 -7.13
N ASP A 160 26.89 10.78 -5.83
CA ASP A 160 27.35 9.62 -5.05
C ASP A 160 26.63 8.32 -5.44
N THR A 161 25.47 8.41 -6.09
CA THR A 161 24.69 7.24 -6.56
C THR A 161 25.21 6.65 -7.86
N LYS A 162 26.09 7.38 -8.56
CA LYS A 162 26.56 6.99 -9.90
C LYS A 162 27.14 5.56 -9.91
N GLY A 163 26.55 4.73 -10.75
CA GLY A 163 26.95 3.35 -10.96
C GLY A 163 26.58 2.38 -9.84
N MET A 164 25.99 2.84 -8.72
CA MET A 164 25.52 1.96 -7.65
C MET A 164 24.35 1.12 -8.13
N LYS A 165 24.34 -0.15 -7.77
CA LYS A 165 23.21 -1.06 -7.98
C LYS A 165 22.22 -0.81 -6.84
N ILE A 166 21.13 -0.12 -7.14
CA ILE A 166 20.08 0.21 -6.16
C ILE A 166 18.81 -0.58 -6.47
N ARG A 167 18.36 -1.35 -5.49
CA ARG A 167 17.06 -2.05 -5.61
C ARG A 167 15.92 -1.04 -5.64
N VAL A 168 14.96 -1.29 -6.51
CA VAL A 168 13.71 -0.52 -6.61
C VAL A 168 12.50 -1.44 -6.64
N GLN A 169 11.33 -0.86 -6.44
CA GLN A 169 10.05 -1.52 -6.68
C GLN A 169 9.89 -1.84 -8.17
N GLN A 170 9.07 -2.83 -8.50
CA GLN A 170 8.83 -3.28 -9.89
C GLN A 170 7.92 -2.31 -10.64
N SER A 171 8.46 -1.15 -10.98
CA SER A 171 7.81 -0.04 -11.69
C SER A 171 8.80 0.60 -12.64
N ASP A 172 8.38 0.84 -13.89
CA ASP A 172 9.20 1.50 -14.90
C ASP A 172 9.54 2.95 -14.50
N LEU A 173 8.62 3.61 -13.78
CA LEU A 173 8.84 4.93 -13.23
C LEU A 173 9.96 4.90 -12.18
N TRP A 174 9.96 3.92 -11.27
CA TRP A 174 11.01 3.76 -10.26
C TRP A 174 12.37 3.42 -10.88
N VAL A 175 12.39 2.59 -11.92
CA VAL A 175 13.61 2.33 -12.70
C VAL A 175 14.16 3.63 -13.28
N ALA A 176 13.31 4.42 -13.94
CA ALA A 176 13.73 5.69 -14.54
C ALA A 176 14.16 6.74 -13.48
N LEU A 177 13.51 6.74 -12.32
CA LEU A 177 13.85 7.64 -11.20
C LEU A 177 15.28 7.39 -10.73
N LEU A 178 15.66 6.13 -10.48
CA LEU A 178 17.03 5.81 -10.04
C LEU A 178 18.05 6.01 -11.17
N GLN A 179 17.67 5.73 -12.42
CA GLN A 179 18.52 6.03 -13.58
C GLN A 179 18.78 7.54 -13.73
N ALA A 180 17.77 8.38 -13.47
CA ALA A 180 17.93 9.84 -13.46
C ALA A 180 18.88 10.32 -12.36
N MET A 181 19.00 9.60 -11.25
CA MET A 181 20.02 9.82 -10.23
C MET A 181 21.41 9.32 -10.65
N GLY A 182 21.54 8.57 -11.76
CA GLY A 182 22.80 7.98 -12.21
C GLY A 182 23.07 6.56 -11.66
N ALA A 183 22.13 5.98 -10.94
CA ALA A 183 22.24 4.63 -10.39
C ALA A 183 21.81 3.57 -11.41
N ASN A 184 22.25 2.32 -11.19
CA ASN A 184 21.77 1.14 -11.88
C ASN A 184 20.58 0.58 -11.09
N ALA A 185 19.36 0.86 -11.55
CA ALA A 185 18.14 0.39 -10.91
C ALA A 185 17.97 -1.12 -11.09
N THR A 186 17.70 -1.83 -10.01
CA THR A 186 17.51 -3.28 -9.99
C THR A 186 16.11 -3.59 -9.43
N PRO A 187 15.07 -3.72 -10.27
CA PRO A 187 13.72 -4.02 -9.79
C PRO A 187 13.64 -5.45 -9.27
N MET A 188 13.13 -5.61 -8.03
CA MET A 188 12.88 -6.92 -7.42
C MET A 188 11.79 -6.86 -6.36
N PRO A 189 11.13 -8.00 -6.03
CA PRO A 189 10.16 -8.11 -4.97
C PRO A 189 10.71 -7.69 -3.61
N TYR A 190 9.85 -7.16 -2.72
CA TYR A 190 10.27 -6.65 -1.42
C TYR A 190 10.91 -7.72 -0.52
N GLY A 191 10.37 -8.95 -0.52
CA GLY A 191 10.87 -10.05 0.32
C GLY A 191 12.30 -10.52 -0.02
N GLU A 192 12.85 -10.14 -1.19
CA GLU A 192 14.20 -10.53 -1.62
C GLU A 192 15.28 -9.51 -1.22
N VAL A 193 14.90 -8.31 -0.80
CA VAL A 193 15.80 -7.16 -0.64
C VAL A 193 16.86 -7.40 0.44
N TYR A 194 16.48 -7.94 1.60
CA TYR A 194 17.45 -8.23 2.68
C TYR A 194 18.57 -9.13 2.18
N THR A 195 18.22 -10.21 1.50
CA THR A 195 19.22 -11.16 0.97
C THR A 195 20.07 -10.51 -0.12
N ALA A 196 19.48 -9.73 -1.02
CA ALA A 196 20.19 -9.04 -2.09
C ALA A 196 21.22 -8.01 -1.55
N LEU A 197 20.85 -7.28 -0.48
CA LEU A 197 21.78 -6.38 0.23
C LEU A 197 22.89 -7.16 0.92
N LYS A 198 22.55 -8.22 1.66
CA LYS A 198 23.50 -9.04 2.42
C LYS A 198 24.54 -9.72 1.54
N THR A 199 24.13 -10.21 0.37
CA THR A 199 25.00 -10.92 -0.57
C THR A 199 25.72 -10.00 -1.56
N GLY A 200 25.42 -8.69 -1.56
CA GLY A 200 26.02 -7.73 -2.48
C GLY A 200 25.49 -7.78 -3.91
N VAL A 201 24.36 -8.41 -4.14
CA VAL A 201 23.63 -8.34 -5.44
C VAL A 201 23.25 -6.90 -5.75
N VAL A 202 22.86 -6.14 -4.70
CA VAL A 202 22.67 -4.69 -4.76
C VAL A 202 23.52 -3.98 -3.72
N ASP A 203 23.90 -2.72 -3.99
CA ASP A 203 24.69 -1.86 -3.11
C ASP A 203 23.80 -1.08 -2.13
N GLY A 204 22.51 -0.99 -2.43
CA GLY A 204 21.54 -0.25 -1.63
C GLY A 204 20.11 -0.47 -2.09
N ALA A 205 19.21 0.16 -1.39
CA ALA A 205 17.79 0.22 -1.70
C ALA A 205 17.22 1.56 -1.20
N GLU A 206 15.91 1.72 -1.28
CA GLU A 206 15.21 2.90 -0.78
C GLU A 206 13.90 2.49 -0.11
N ASN A 207 13.56 3.14 0.99
CA ASN A 207 12.28 2.94 1.68
C ASN A 207 12.10 3.96 2.81
N ASN A 208 10.94 3.85 3.50
CA ASN A 208 10.58 4.58 4.70
C ASN A 208 11.16 3.95 5.99
N TRP A 209 11.07 4.66 7.11
CA TRP A 209 11.59 4.20 8.40
C TRP A 209 10.97 2.89 8.90
N PRO A 210 9.61 2.71 8.92
CA PRO A 210 8.99 1.46 9.34
C PRO A 210 9.43 0.25 8.53
N SER A 211 9.56 0.39 7.20
CA SER A 211 10.00 -0.71 6.34
C SER A 211 11.49 -1.02 6.54
N TYR A 212 12.34 0.00 6.68
CA TYR A 212 13.77 -0.16 6.93
C TYR A 212 14.06 -0.88 8.25
N ASP A 213 13.22 -0.61 9.29
CA ASP A 213 13.24 -1.27 10.58
C ASP A 213 12.70 -2.71 10.50
N THR A 214 11.44 -2.89 10.11
CA THR A 214 10.76 -4.18 10.20
C THR A 214 11.31 -5.25 9.28
N SER A 215 11.92 -4.87 8.15
CA SER A 215 12.65 -5.77 7.26
C SER A 215 14.10 -6.00 7.69
N ARG A 216 14.55 -5.32 8.76
CA ARG A 216 15.94 -5.38 9.28
C ARG A 216 16.98 -4.96 8.25
N HIS A 217 16.61 -4.17 7.24
CA HIS A 217 17.56 -3.72 6.23
C HIS A 217 18.71 -2.91 6.81
N PHE A 218 18.50 -2.21 7.93
CA PHE A 218 19.53 -1.43 8.64
C PHE A 218 20.73 -2.28 9.10
N GLU A 219 20.55 -3.58 9.32
CA GLU A 219 21.64 -4.48 9.73
C GLU A 219 22.64 -4.75 8.61
N VAL A 220 22.17 -4.75 7.37
CA VAL A 220 22.97 -5.08 6.18
C VAL A 220 23.28 -3.87 5.29
N ALA A 221 22.53 -2.78 5.44
CA ALA A 221 22.70 -1.50 4.73
C ALA A 221 22.55 -0.33 5.73
N PRO A 222 23.56 -0.12 6.61
CA PRO A 222 23.44 0.78 7.76
C PRO A 222 23.49 2.28 7.43
N TYR A 223 23.84 2.67 6.19
CA TYR A 223 23.94 4.09 5.83
C TYR A 223 22.61 4.58 5.25
N TYR A 224 21.84 5.29 6.07
CA TYR A 224 20.56 5.87 5.66
C TYR A 224 20.72 7.35 5.36
N SER A 225 20.54 7.73 4.08
CA SER A 225 20.74 9.09 3.59
C SER A 225 19.36 9.72 3.30
N ILE A 226 19.02 10.79 4.04
CA ILE A 226 17.68 11.39 4.06
C ILE A 226 17.43 12.15 2.75
N THR A 227 17.17 11.42 1.67
CA THR A 227 16.84 11.99 0.37
C THR A 227 15.39 12.43 0.27
N GLU A 228 14.47 11.76 0.96
CA GLU A 228 13.02 12.01 0.95
C GLU A 228 12.48 12.26 -0.46
N HIS A 229 12.95 11.47 -1.40
CA HIS A 229 12.72 11.67 -2.83
C HIS A 229 11.31 11.33 -3.28
N SER A 230 10.54 10.61 -2.48
CA SER A 230 9.14 10.27 -2.77
C SER A 230 8.34 10.01 -1.49
N MET A 231 7.04 10.29 -1.54
CA MET A 231 6.03 9.92 -0.54
C MET A 231 4.97 9.02 -1.17
N ALA A 232 5.38 8.09 -2.05
CA ALA A 232 4.46 7.18 -2.75
C ALA A 232 3.54 6.44 -1.77
N PRO A 233 2.20 6.66 -1.81
CA PRO A 233 1.28 6.10 -0.83
C PRO A 233 1.06 4.60 -1.02
N GLU A 234 0.40 3.98 -0.05
CA GLU A 234 -0.15 2.63 -0.18
C GLU A 234 -1.58 2.68 -0.70
N MET A 235 -1.98 1.67 -1.44
CA MET A 235 -3.35 1.49 -1.92
C MET A 235 -3.97 0.23 -1.33
N LEU A 236 -5.21 0.33 -0.87
CA LEU A 236 -6.07 -0.82 -0.58
C LEU A 236 -7.01 -1.03 -1.77
N LEU A 237 -6.83 -2.13 -2.46
CA LEU A 237 -7.61 -2.50 -3.64
C LEU A 237 -8.43 -3.76 -3.37
N MET A 238 -9.63 -3.83 -3.94
CA MET A 238 -10.46 -5.02 -3.98
C MET A 238 -10.59 -5.51 -5.42
N SER A 239 -10.65 -6.81 -5.62
CA SER A 239 -11.00 -7.40 -6.91
C SER A 239 -12.36 -6.90 -7.38
N LYS A 240 -12.41 -6.29 -8.58
CA LYS A 240 -13.69 -5.87 -9.14
C LYS A 240 -14.64 -7.05 -9.38
N LYS A 241 -14.09 -8.22 -9.76
CA LYS A 241 -14.89 -9.45 -9.92
C LYS A 241 -15.60 -9.86 -8.63
N VAL A 242 -14.92 -9.72 -7.49
CA VAL A 242 -15.49 -10.03 -6.18
C VAL A 242 -16.45 -8.93 -5.73
N TYR A 243 -16.05 -7.67 -5.88
CA TYR A 243 -16.86 -6.51 -5.52
C TYR A 243 -18.22 -6.49 -6.24
N ASP A 244 -18.26 -6.83 -7.53
CA ASP A 244 -19.48 -6.86 -8.33
C ASP A 244 -20.46 -7.98 -7.90
N THR A 245 -20.01 -8.94 -7.07
CA THR A 245 -20.91 -9.96 -6.46
C THR A 245 -21.63 -9.47 -5.20
N LEU A 246 -21.17 -8.35 -4.64
CA LEU A 246 -21.77 -7.76 -3.44
C LEU A 246 -23.04 -6.98 -3.79
N THR A 247 -24.02 -6.98 -2.88
CA THR A 247 -25.18 -6.09 -3.00
C THR A 247 -24.75 -4.63 -2.88
N PRO A 248 -25.55 -3.66 -3.39
CA PRO A 248 -25.23 -2.23 -3.23
C PRO A 248 -25.02 -1.80 -1.76
N GLU A 249 -25.78 -2.38 -0.83
CA GLU A 249 -25.62 -2.14 0.61
C GLU A 249 -24.28 -2.67 1.11
N GLU A 250 -23.91 -3.90 0.75
CA GLU A 250 -22.62 -4.48 1.10
C GLU A 250 -21.47 -3.69 0.50
N GLN A 251 -21.55 -3.30 -0.78
CA GLN A 251 -20.56 -2.44 -1.42
C GLN A 251 -20.35 -1.14 -0.63
N LYS A 252 -21.42 -0.52 -0.15
CA LYS A 252 -21.34 0.67 0.69
C LYS A 252 -20.65 0.37 2.02
N ILE A 253 -21.00 -0.74 2.70
CA ILE A 253 -20.35 -1.17 3.95
C ILE A 253 -18.84 -1.32 3.76
N PHE A 254 -18.39 -1.95 2.67
CA PHE A 254 -16.97 -2.15 2.38
C PHE A 254 -16.24 -0.83 2.12
N ARG A 255 -16.83 0.08 1.35
CA ARG A 255 -16.25 1.41 1.12
C ARG A 255 -16.17 2.24 2.40
N ASP A 256 -17.22 2.24 3.20
CA ASP A 256 -17.26 2.98 4.47
C ASP A 256 -16.26 2.41 5.47
N ALA A 257 -16.14 1.09 5.58
CA ALA A 257 -15.18 0.42 6.47
C ALA A 257 -13.73 0.71 6.06
N ALA A 258 -13.44 0.75 4.76
CA ALA A 258 -12.12 1.14 4.27
C ALA A 258 -11.79 2.60 4.62
N LYS A 259 -12.74 3.53 4.43
CA LYS A 259 -12.55 4.93 4.84
C LYS A 259 -12.36 5.07 6.37
N GLU A 260 -13.13 4.32 7.16
CA GLU A 260 -13.02 4.31 8.63
C GLU A 260 -11.65 3.78 9.10
N SER A 261 -11.01 2.88 8.34
CA SER A 261 -9.69 2.35 8.66
C SER A 261 -8.55 3.35 8.45
N VAL A 262 -8.72 4.39 7.62
CA VAL A 262 -7.67 5.36 7.30
C VAL A 262 -7.16 6.13 8.52
N PRO A 263 -7.99 6.80 9.33
CA PRO A 263 -7.51 7.50 10.52
C PRO A 263 -6.87 6.55 11.55
N TYR A 264 -7.38 5.31 11.68
CA TYR A 264 -6.77 4.29 12.53
C TYR A 264 -5.35 3.95 12.04
N MET A 265 -5.19 3.70 10.74
CA MET A 265 -3.89 3.42 10.13
C MET A 265 -2.91 4.57 10.33
N ARG A 266 -3.33 5.83 10.10
CA ARG A 266 -2.47 7.01 10.25
C ARG A 266 -1.96 7.21 11.66
N LYS A 267 -2.80 6.96 12.66
CA LYS A 267 -2.37 6.98 14.07
C LYS A 267 -1.24 5.96 14.31
N LEU A 268 -1.43 4.72 13.87
CA LEU A 268 -0.41 3.68 14.00
C LEU A 268 0.85 4.01 13.19
N TRP A 269 0.68 4.63 12.01
CA TRP A 269 1.79 5.04 11.16
C TRP A 269 2.68 6.07 11.83
N ASP A 270 2.10 7.15 12.34
CA ASP A 270 2.83 8.25 12.97
C ASP A 270 3.63 7.75 14.20
N GLU A 271 3.04 6.85 14.99
CA GLU A 271 3.71 6.19 16.11
C GLU A 271 4.85 5.27 15.64
N LYS A 272 4.61 4.44 14.63
CA LYS A 272 5.58 3.47 14.11
C LYS A 272 6.75 4.18 13.43
N GLU A 273 6.51 5.21 12.64
CA GLU A 273 7.55 6.00 11.96
C GLU A 273 8.56 6.58 12.95
N THR A 274 8.06 7.19 14.04
CA THR A 274 8.90 7.74 15.11
C THR A 274 9.69 6.66 15.84
N LYS A 275 9.03 5.56 16.22
CA LYS A 275 9.67 4.43 16.92
C LYS A 275 10.72 3.75 16.06
N SER A 276 10.42 3.50 14.78
CA SER A 276 11.33 2.81 13.87
C SER A 276 12.61 3.60 13.64
N ARG A 277 12.51 4.93 13.47
CA ARG A 277 13.70 5.78 13.38
C ARG A 277 14.61 5.62 14.61
N ALA A 278 14.05 5.74 15.80
CA ALA A 278 14.83 5.58 17.04
C ALA A 278 15.44 4.17 17.18
N LEU A 279 14.69 3.13 16.80
CA LEU A 279 15.16 1.73 16.86
C LEU A 279 16.34 1.48 15.93
N VAL A 280 16.28 1.95 14.68
CA VAL A 280 17.37 1.73 13.73
C VAL A 280 18.61 2.54 14.09
N GLU A 281 18.47 3.76 14.62
CA GLU A 281 19.57 4.57 15.15
C GLU A 281 20.26 3.84 16.32
N ALA A 282 19.50 3.34 17.28
CA ALA A 282 20.01 2.53 18.39
C ALA A 282 20.63 1.21 17.90
N GLY A 283 20.13 0.64 16.80
CA GLY A 283 20.62 -0.57 16.15
C GLY A 283 21.87 -0.37 15.29
N GLY A 284 22.43 0.84 15.25
CA GLY A 284 23.70 1.15 14.57
C GLY A 284 23.56 1.74 13.17
N ALA A 285 22.35 2.10 12.73
CA ALA A 285 22.16 2.85 11.49
C ALA A 285 22.85 4.21 11.56
N LYS A 286 23.52 4.56 10.47
CA LYS A 286 24.25 5.83 10.31
C LYS A 286 23.45 6.76 9.41
N ILE A 287 22.82 7.76 10.01
CA ILE A 287 21.92 8.65 9.34
C ILE A 287 22.67 9.93 8.94
N ASN A 288 22.43 10.40 7.72
CA ASN A 288 23.00 11.66 7.24
C ASN A 288 22.00 12.44 6.40
N GLU A 289 22.14 13.77 6.47
CA GLU A 289 21.50 14.70 5.54
C GLU A 289 22.19 14.65 4.18
N VAL A 290 21.44 15.09 3.14
CA VAL A 290 21.92 15.16 1.76
C VAL A 290 21.69 16.54 1.17
N ASP A 291 22.37 16.86 0.08
CA ASP A 291 22.00 17.97 -0.80
C ASP A 291 20.74 17.59 -1.60
N LYS A 292 19.55 17.82 -0.99
CA LYS A 292 18.26 17.51 -1.61
C LYS A 292 18.07 18.18 -2.96
N LYS A 293 18.63 19.37 -3.15
CA LYS A 293 18.50 20.09 -4.41
C LYS A 293 19.15 19.32 -5.55
N SER A 294 20.28 18.69 -5.33
CA SER A 294 20.94 17.88 -6.37
C SER A 294 20.05 16.72 -6.86
N PHE A 295 19.25 16.12 -5.96
CA PHE A 295 18.29 15.08 -6.31
C PHE A 295 17.07 15.64 -7.02
N GLN A 296 16.52 16.77 -6.56
CA GLN A 296 15.39 17.43 -7.20
C GLN A 296 15.70 17.84 -8.64
N ASP A 297 16.88 18.47 -8.86
CA ASP A 297 17.32 18.91 -10.19
C ASP A 297 17.47 17.74 -11.18
N ALA A 298 17.79 16.55 -10.70
CA ALA A 298 17.90 15.34 -11.52
C ALA A 298 16.55 14.77 -11.99
N MET A 299 15.41 15.20 -11.42
CA MET A 299 14.11 14.53 -11.66
C MET A 299 13.35 15.02 -12.89
N LYS A 300 13.79 16.11 -13.53
CA LYS A 300 13.09 16.63 -14.71
C LYS A 300 12.84 15.56 -15.81
N PRO A 301 13.82 14.71 -16.18
CA PRO A 301 13.60 13.68 -17.17
C PRO A 301 12.51 12.67 -16.81
N VAL A 302 12.29 12.42 -15.51
CA VAL A 302 11.24 11.51 -15.03
C VAL A 302 9.87 12.12 -15.30
N TYR A 303 9.69 13.39 -14.95
CA TYR A 303 8.43 14.11 -15.24
C TYR A 303 8.16 14.18 -16.75
N ASP A 304 9.15 14.52 -17.55
CA ASP A 304 9.04 14.64 -19.01
C ASP A 304 8.64 13.30 -19.65
N LYS A 305 9.12 12.18 -19.09
CA LYS A 305 8.84 10.84 -19.63
C LYS A 305 7.47 10.29 -19.23
N PHE A 306 7.04 10.50 -17.99
CA PHE A 306 5.86 9.81 -17.43
C PHE A 306 4.61 10.69 -17.34
N ILE A 307 4.75 12.01 -17.27
CA ILE A 307 3.63 12.94 -17.20
C ILE A 307 3.42 13.60 -18.57
N THR A 308 3.12 12.78 -19.58
CA THR A 308 2.90 13.24 -20.96
C THR A 308 1.43 13.46 -21.29
N ASP A 309 0.55 12.65 -20.70
CA ASP A 309 -0.89 12.75 -20.89
C ASP A 309 -1.43 14.06 -20.30
N PRO A 310 -2.29 14.82 -21.02
CA PRO A 310 -2.87 16.07 -20.52
C PRO A 310 -3.60 15.93 -19.18
N LYS A 311 -4.30 14.82 -18.98
CA LYS A 311 -5.01 14.54 -17.72
C LYS A 311 -4.03 14.38 -16.56
N LEU A 312 -2.95 13.63 -16.74
CA LEU A 312 -1.93 13.46 -15.70
C LEU A 312 -1.21 14.79 -15.40
N LYS A 313 -0.95 15.61 -16.42
CA LYS A 313 -0.39 16.98 -16.24
C LYS A 313 -1.33 17.85 -15.40
N GLU A 314 -2.62 17.82 -15.71
CA GLU A 314 -3.63 18.56 -14.95
C GLU A 314 -3.67 18.11 -13.48
N MET A 315 -3.63 16.80 -13.21
CA MET A 315 -3.60 16.25 -11.85
C MET A 315 -2.35 16.73 -11.08
N VAL A 316 -1.17 16.66 -11.69
CA VAL A 316 0.08 17.18 -11.10
C VAL A 316 -0.05 18.66 -10.77
N THR A 317 -0.57 19.48 -11.69
CA THR A 317 -0.77 20.91 -11.48
C THR A 317 -1.73 21.19 -10.32
N LYS A 318 -2.84 20.46 -10.23
CA LYS A 318 -3.81 20.57 -9.12
C LYS A 318 -3.17 20.22 -7.78
N ILE A 319 -2.35 19.15 -7.73
CA ILE A 319 -1.63 18.75 -6.52
C ILE A 319 -0.67 19.87 -6.10
N GLN A 320 0.15 20.39 -7.00
CA GLN A 320 1.10 21.45 -6.70
C GLN A 320 0.42 22.74 -6.23
N ALA A 321 -0.78 23.03 -6.74
CA ALA A 321 -1.59 24.19 -6.35
C ALA A 321 -2.33 23.98 -5.01
N THR A 322 -2.46 22.76 -4.53
CA THR A 322 -3.09 22.47 -3.24
C THR A 322 -2.24 23.06 -2.11
N PRO A 323 -2.83 23.86 -1.18
CA PRO A 323 -2.11 24.47 -0.06
C PRO A 323 -1.69 23.45 1.01
#